data_3565c6612468e0be47e96b613ec80fdb
#
_entry.id   3565c6612468e0be47e96b613ec80fdb
#
_cell.length_a   1.000
_cell.length_b   1.000
_cell.length_c   1.000
_cell.angle_alpha   90.00
_cell.angle_beta   90.00
_cell.angle_gamma   90.00
#
_symmetry.space_group_name_H-M   'P 1'
#
loop_
_entity.id
_entity.type
_entity.pdbx_description
1 polymer ?
#
loop_
_entity_poly.entity_id
_entity_poly.type
_entity_poly.pdbx_seq_one_letter_code
_entity_poly.pdbx_strand_id
1 'polypeptide(L)'
;MSSLEKTFELSKRGSTVRQEIIAGLTTFLAMVYSVIVVPKMLGDAGFPAESVFIATCLVAGIGSILIGFWANAPMAIGCAISLTAFTAFSLVIGQHVSILVALGAVFLMGLVFTLISATGIRSWILRNLPSSIAHGAGIGIGLFLLLIAANGVGLVVGNQAGLPVKLGDFTSFPVMMSLIGLAFIIGLEKMKVKGGILWVIIAITIVGLIFDPNVTFNGQIFKMPTFGENSLFLQLDLQGALQPAILPIVFALVMTAVFDATGTIRAVAGQADLLDKDGQIINGGKALTSDSVSSLFSGLFGTAPAAVYIESAAGTAAGGKTGITAIVVGVLFLLMLFFQPLAFLVPGYATAPALMYVGLLMLSNVSKLDFDDFVGAMSGLVCAVFIVLTANIVPGIMLGFAALVIGRIVSGDVKKLNIGTIIIAIVLVAFYAGGWAI
;
A
#
# COMPACT_ATOMS: atom_id res chain seq x y z
N MET A 1 -13.19 -1.90 -37.60
CA MET A 1 -12.96 -1.76 -36.14
C MET A 1 -11.53 -1.30 -35.93
N SER A 2 -11.32 -0.22 -35.15
CA SER A 2 -9.97 0.23 -34.80
C SER A 2 -9.23 -0.85 -34.00
N SER A 3 -7.89 -0.86 -34.06
CA SER A 3 -7.09 -1.80 -33.26
C SER A 3 -7.43 -1.72 -31.75
N LEU A 4 -7.71 -0.50 -31.24
CA LEU A 4 -8.12 -0.26 -29.89
C LEU A 4 -9.45 -0.93 -29.52
N GLU A 5 -10.41 -0.92 -30.45
CA GLU A 5 -11.71 -1.57 -30.23
C GLU A 5 -11.57 -3.09 -30.09
N LYS A 6 -10.69 -3.71 -30.90
CA LYS A 6 -10.45 -5.16 -30.82
C LYS A 6 -9.77 -5.57 -29.51
N THR A 7 -8.83 -4.74 -29.02
CA THR A 7 -8.04 -5.06 -27.83
C THR A 7 -8.80 -4.77 -26.53
N PHE A 8 -9.51 -3.64 -26.47
CA PHE A 8 -10.10 -3.15 -25.22
C PHE A 8 -11.61 -3.31 -25.13
N GLU A 9 -12.30 -3.74 -26.20
CA GLU A 9 -13.74 -3.99 -26.25
C GLU A 9 -14.58 -2.77 -25.79
N LEU A 10 -14.19 -1.56 -26.20
CA LEU A 10 -14.78 -0.30 -25.76
C LEU A 10 -16.30 -0.27 -25.91
N SER A 11 -16.80 -0.58 -27.12
CA SER A 11 -18.23 -0.57 -27.43
C SER A 11 -19.00 -1.63 -26.61
N LYS A 12 -18.41 -2.81 -26.41
CA LYS A 12 -18.99 -3.89 -25.62
C LYS A 12 -19.12 -3.52 -24.14
N ARG A 13 -18.17 -2.74 -23.64
CA ARG A 13 -18.17 -2.25 -22.23
C ARG A 13 -18.88 -0.92 -22.07
N GLY A 14 -19.45 -0.36 -23.13
CA GLY A 14 -20.17 0.91 -23.11
C GLY A 14 -19.31 2.11 -22.75
N SER A 15 -18.05 2.14 -23.23
CA SER A 15 -17.10 3.23 -23.00
C SER A 15 -16.56 3.78 -24.32
N THR A 16 -15.87 4.91 -24.25
CA THR A 16 -15.18 5.58 -25.36
C THR A 16 -13.77 5.93 -24.97
N VAL A 17 -12.86 6.08 -25.96
CA VAL A 17 -11.45 6.47 -25.71
C VAL A 17 -11.39 7.77 -24.89
N ARG A 18 -12.23 8.75 -25.19
CA ARG A 18 -12.29 10.01 -24.45
C ARG A 18 -12.66 9.81 -22.99
N GLN A 19 -13.64 8.94 -22.72
CA GLN A 19 -14.09 8.59 -21.37
C GLN A 19 -12.97 7.92 -20.59
N GLU A 20 -12.27 6.97 -21.20
CA GLU A 20 -11.15 6.24 -20.60
C GLU A 20 -9.97 7.17 -20.28
N ILE A 21 -9.66 8.15 -21.15
CA ILE A 21 -8.61 9.16 -20.88
C ILE A 21 -9.01 10.03 -19.67
N ILE A 22 -10.26 10.50 -19.61
CA ILE A 22 -10.75 11.31 -18.48
C ILE A 22 -10.70 10.50 -17.18
N ALA A 23 -11.08 9.23 -17.24
CA ALA A 23 -11.01 8.30 -16.11
C ALA A 23 -9.58 8.07 -15.65
N GLY A 24 -8.64 7.87 -16.60
CA GLY A 24 -7.22 7.72 -16.30
C GLY A 24 -6.62 8.97 -15.65
N LEU A 25 -6.91 10.16 -16.16
CA LEU A 25 -6.52 11.42 -15.54
C LEU A 25 -7.08 11.56 -14.11
N THR A 26 -8.35 11.15 -13.91
CA THR A 26 -8.99 11.21 -12.60
C THR A 26 -8.31 10.26 -11.61
N THR A 27 -8.01 9.02 -12.01
CA THR A 27 -7.24 8.07 -11.20
C THR A 27 -5.84 8.58 -10.88
N PHE A 28 -5.14 9.09 -11.90
CA PHE A 28 -3.79 9.62 -11.73
C PHE A 28 -3.76 10.75 -10.69
N LEU A 29 -4.67 11.73 -10.79
CA LEU A 29 -4.77 12.82 -9.82
C LEU A 29 -5.06 12.34 -8.40
N ALA A 30 -5.79 11.24 -8.26
CA ALA A 30 -6.10 10.66 -6.95
C ALA A 30 -4.90 9.93 -6.32
N MET A 31 -3.96 9.39 -7.12
CA MET A 31 -2.88 8.55 -6.60
C MET A 31 -1.46 9.12 -6.81
N VAL A 32 -1.28 10.20 -7.56
CA VAL A 32 0.05 10.77 -7.86
C VAL A 32 0.82 11.22 -6.61
N TYR A 33 0.14 11.52 -5.52
CA TYR A 33 0.77 11.83 -4.24
C TYR A 33 1.75 10.74 -3.78
N SER A 34 1.57 9.50 -4.22
CA SER A 34 2.43 8.37 -3.87
C SER A 34 3.89 8.54 -4.32
N VAL A 35 4.14 9.23 -5.47
CA VAL A 35 5.51 9.51 -5.93
C VAL A 35 6.26 10.50 -5.06
N ILE A 36 5.56 11.18 -4.16
CA ILE A 36 6.13 12.08 -3.16
C ILE A 36 6.28 11.33 -1.83
N VAL A 37 5.19 10.66 -1.41
CA VAL A 37 5.10 9.99 -0.11
C VAL A 37 6.03 8.78 0.00
N VAL A 38 6.09 7.92 -1.03
CA VAL A 38 6.90 6.68 -0.98
C VAL A 38 8.40 6.97 -0.88
N PRO A 39 9.00 7.86 -1.71
CA PRO A 39 10.40 8.22 -1.55
C PRO A 39 10.71 8.89 -0.21
N LYS A 40 9.76 9.65 0.35
CA LYS A 40 9.93 10.27 1.67
C LYS A 40 10.00 9.20 2.77
N MET A 41 9.04 8.28 2.79
CA MET A 41 8.98 7.22 3.81
C MET A 41 10.21 6.29 3.76
N LEU A 42 10.60 5.85 2.56
CA LEU A 42 11.79 5.01 2.39
C LEU A 42 13.08 5.82 2.64
N GLY A 43 13.09 7.12 2.28
CA GLY A 43 14.18 8.03 2.57
C GLY A 43 14.42 8.21 4.08
N ASP A 44 13.36 8.29 4.88
CA ASP A 44 13.44 8.33 6.35
C ASP A 44 14.08 7.05 6.92
N ALA A 45 13.99 5.92 6.19
CA ALA A 45 14.66 4.66 6.51
C ALA A 45 16.07 4.51 5.88
N GLY A 46 16.59 5.57 5.25
CA GLY A 46 17.95 5.61 4.69
C GLY A 46 18.06 5.17 3.23
N PHE A 47 16.96 4.88 2.54
CA PHE A 47 17.02 4.62 1.09
C PHE A 47 17.38 5.90 0.34
N PRO A 48 18.18 5.82 -0.75
CA PRO A 48 18.44 6.95 -1.63
C PRO A 48 17.14 7.47 -2.27
N ALA A 49 16.65 8.63 -1.83
CA ALA A 49 15.33 9.12 -2.21
C ALA A 49 15.16 9.31 -3.73
N GLU A 50 16.21 9.73 -4.44
CA GLU A 50 16.18 9.85 -5.91
C GLU A 50 15.99 8.51 -6.60
N SER A 51 16.70 7.45 -6.14
CA SER A 51 16.55 6.11 -6.67
C SER A 51 15.14 5.56 -6.43
N VAL A 52 14.62 5.76 -5.22
CA VAL A 52 13.25 5.35 -4.85
C VAL A 52 12.19 6.08 -5.68
N PHE A 53 12.37 7.39 -5.93
CA PHE A 53 11.45 8.16 -6.77
C PHE A 53 11.36 7.57 -8.18
N ILE A 54 12.52 7.31 -8.82
CA ILE A 54 12.58 6.72 -10.15
C ILE A 54 11.93 5.33 -10.13
N ALA A 55 12.29 4.48 -9.16
CA ALA A 55 11.73 3.14 -9.01
C ALA A 55 10.21 3.17 -8.81
N THR A 56 9.69 4.09 -8.00
CA THR A 56 8.25 4.26 -7.75
C THR A 56 7.51 4.66 -9.02
N CYS A 57 8.04 5.62 -9.80
CA CYS A 57 7.46 6.01 -11.09
C CYS A 57 7.47 4.87 -12.10
N LEU A 58 8.57 4.11 -12.18
CA LEU A 58 8.70 2.97 -13.08
C LEU A 58 7.73 1.84 -12.71
N VAL A 59 7.64 1.48 -11.42
CA VAL A 59 6.73 0.44 -10.95
C VAL A 59 5.28 0.83 -11.21
N ALA A 60 4.90 2.06 -10.85
CA ALA A 60 3.54 2.55 -11.09
C ALA A 60 3.23 2.66 -12.58
N GLY A 61 4.18 3.14 -13.38
CA GLY A 61 4.05 3.26 -14.82
C GLY A 61 3.91 1.91 -15.51
N ILE A 62 4.90 1.05 -15.36
CA ILE A 62 4.96 -0.27 -16.01
C ILE A 62 3.84 -1.18 -15.49
N GLY A 63 3.61 -1.21 -14.17
CA GLY A 63 2.57 -2.02 -13.56
C GLY A 63 1.16 -1.64 -14.04
N SER A 64 0.86 -0.34 -14.11
CA SER A 64 -0.44 0.14 -14.63
C SER A 64 -0.61 -0.16 -16.12
N ILE A 65 0.44 -0.02 -16.92
CA ILE A 65 0.41 -0.42 -18.34
C ILE A 65 0.19 -1.93 -18.47
N LEU A 66 0.89 -2.73 -17.67
CA LEU A 66 0.78 -4.18 -17.68
C LEU A 66 -0.64 -4.66 -17.38
N ILE A 67 -1.24 -4.20 -16.30
CA ILE A 67 -2.62 -4.60 -15.95
C ILE A 67 -3.63 -4.08 -16.98
N GLY A 68 -3.40 -2.90 -17.54
CA GLY A 68 -4.22 -2.32 -18.59
C GLY A 68 -4.25 -3.18 -19.85
N PHE A 69 -3.10 -3.62 -20.33
CA PHE A 69 -3.02 -4.46 -21.54
C PHE A 69 -3.41 -5.91 -21.27
N TRP A 70 -2.93 -6.51 -20.17
CA TRP A 70 -3.10 -7.94 -19.94
C TRP A 70 -4.46 -8.31 -19.39
N ALA A 71 -4.94 -7.57 -18.38
CA ALA A 71 -6.23 -7.83 -17.76
C ALA A 71 -7.37 -7.05 -18.42
N ASN A 72 -7.08 -6.02 -19.21
CA ASN A 72 -8.03 -5.05 -19.72
C ASN A 72 -8.92 -4.49 -18.58
N ALA A 73 -8.31 -4.05 -17.49
CA ALA A 73 -8.98 -3.58 -16.29
C ALA A 73 -8.63 -2.10 -16.01
N PRO A 74 -9.58 -1.26 -15.59
CA PRO A 74 -9.35 0.16 -15.29
C PRO A 74 -8.73 0.33 -13.90
N MET A 75 -7.66 -0.42 -13.63
CA MET A 75 -7.01 -0.49 -12.32
C MET A 75 -5.57 -0.01 -12.44
N ALA A 76 -5.18 0.93 -11.60
CA ALA A 76 -3.82 1.44 -11.56
C ALA A 76 -3.01 0.75 -10.45
N ILE A 77 -1.74 0.50 -10.71
CA ILE A 77 -0.80 -0.10 -9.78
C ILE A 77 0.19 0.97 -9.31
N GLY A 78 0.62 0.89 -8.06
CA GLY A 78 1.67 1.73 -7.48
C GLY A 78 2.25 1.09 -6.24
N CYS A 79 3.28 1.69 -5.63
CA CYS A 79 3.84 1.18 -4.38
C CYS A 79 2.82 1.32 -3.25
N ALA A 80 2.39 0.22 -2.66
CA ALA A 80 1.39 0.21 -1.59
C ALA A 80 1.90 0.97 -0.36
N ILE A 81 1.19 2.01 0.06
CA ILE A 81 1.61 2.88 1.17
C ILE A 81 1.78 2.08 2.48
N SER A 82 0.86 1.15 2.74
CA SER A 82 0.90 0.25 3.91
C SER A 82 2.16 -0.62 3.93
N LEU A 83 2.49 -1.25 2.80
CA LEU A 83 3.67 -2.09 2.66
C LEU A 83 4.96 -1.26 2.61
N THR A 84 4.89 -0.02 2.11
CA THR A 84 5.99 0.94 2.18
C THR A 84 6.32 1.30 3.62
N ALA A 85 5.29 1.59 4.43
CA ALA A 85 5.47 1.87 5.85
C ALA A 85 6.07 0.68 6.59
N PHE A 86 5.59 -0.51 6.30
CA PHE A 86 6.15 -1.73 6.87
C PHE A 86 7.63 -1.91 6.50
N THR A 87 7.96 -1.75 5.22
CA THR A 87 9.35 -1.90 4.73
C THR A 87 10.28 -0.87 5.38
N ALA A 88 9.85 0.41 5.43
CA ALA A 88 10.66 1.49 5.98
C ALA A 88 10.80 1.39 7.51
N PHE A 89 9.67 1.41 8.21
CA PHE A 89 9.65 1.66 9.65
C PHE A 89 9.68 0.39 10.49
N SER A 90 9.05 -0.69 10.05
CA SER A 90 9.07 -1.95 10.77
C SER A 90 10.31 -2.77 10.43
N LEU A 91 10.61 -2.97 9.14
CA LEU A 91 11.68 -3.85 8.72
C LEU A 91 13.05 -3.18 8.82
N VAL A 92 13.26 -2.03 8.20
CA VAL A 92 14.59 -1.39 8.16
C VAL A 92 14.89 -0.67 9.46
N ILE A 93 14.02 0.24 9.93
CA ILE A 93 14.27 1.01 11.16
C ILE A 93 14.07 0.14 12.40
N GLY A 94 12.93 -0.57 12.50
CA GLY A 94 12.54 -1.29 13.71
C GLY A 94 13.36 -2.56 13.96
N GLN A 95 13.66 -3.33 12.92
CA GLN A 95 14.41 -4.60 13.02
C GLN A 95 15.86 -4.48 12.56
N HIS A 96 16.31 -3.27 12.19
CA HIS A 96 17.67 -3.01 11.72
C HIS A 96 18.12 -3.88 10.54
N VAL A 97 17.18 -4.30 9.70
CA VAL A 97 17.47 -5.07 8.48
C VAL A 97 18.09 -4.13 7.44
N SER A 98 19.18 -4.58 6.80
CA SER A 98 19.80 -3.76 5.76
C SER A 98 18.86 -3.54 4.57
N ILE A 99 19.01 -2.40 3.90
CA ILE A 99 18.20 -2.01 2.73
C ILE A 99 18.22 -3.10 1.65
N LEU A 100 19.39 -3.68 1.36
CA LEU A 100 19.52 -4.68 0.32
C LEU A 100 18.80 -5.99 0.66
N VAL A 101 18.82 -6.41 1.94
CA VAL A 101 18.07 -7.57 2.43
C VAL A 101 16.56 -7.27 2.40
N ALA A 102 16.14 -6.05 2.78
CA ALA A 102 14.74 -5.64 2.69
C ALA A 102 14.22 -5.68 1.24
N LEU A 103 15.00 -5.22 0.26
CA LEU A 103 14.68 -5.34 -1.17
C LEU A 103 14.64 -6.80 -1.64
N GLY A 104 15.54 -7.65 -1.12
CA GLY A 104 15.50 -9.09 -1.31
C GLY A 104 14.20 -9.70 -0.78
N ALA A 105 13.74 -9.29 0.40
CA ALA A 105 12.48 -9.73 0.98
C ALA A 105 11.26 -9.27 0.15
N VAL A 106 11.27 -8.04 -0.37
CA VAL A 106 10.24 -7.52 -1.29
C VAL A 106 10.21 -8.34 -2.59
N PHE A 107 11.37 -8.65 -3.15
CA PHE A 107 11.49 -9.49 -4.35
C PHE A 107 10.95 -10.91 -4.10
N LEU A 108 11.37 -11.56 -3.01
CA LEU A 108 10.88 -12.89 -2.63
C LEU A 108 9.37 -12.90 -2.40
N MET A 109 8.85 -11.87 -1.73
CA MET A 109 7.41 -11.69 -1.57
C MET A 109 6.71 -11.62 -2.93
N GLY A 110 7.21 -10.78 -3.85
CA GLY A 110 6.66 -10.66 -5.21
C GLY A 110 6.72 -11.98 -6.00
N LEU A 111 7.81 -12.73 -5.86
CA LEU A 111 7.98 -14.04 -6.49
C LEU A 111 6.96 -15.06 -5.96
N VAL A 112 6.86 -15.21 -4.63
CA VAL A 112 5.92 -16.12 -3.98
C VAL A 112 4.48 -15.71 -4.32
N PHE A 113 4.17 -14.42 -4.26
CA PHE A 113 2.85 -13.89 -4.60
C PHE A 113 2.49 -14.15 -6.08
N THR A 114 3.45 -14.03 -6.99
CA THR A 114 3.26 -14.34 -8.41
C THR A 114 2.98 -15.83 -8.62
N LEU A 115 3.72 -16.73 -7.96
CA LEU A 115 3.48 -18.16 -8.02
C LEU A 115 2.09 -18.52 -7.47
N ILE A 116 1.69 -17.96 -6.34
CA ILE A 116 0.36 -18.14 -5.74
C ILE A 116 -0.73 -17.65 -6.70
N SER A 117 -0.54 -16.50 -7.33
CA SER A 117 -1.51 -15.90 -8.26
C SER A 117 -1.66 -16.70 -9.55
N ALA A 118 -0.56 -17.25 -10.09
CA ALA A 118 -0.52 -18.03 -11.32
C ALA A 118 -1.07 -19.46 -11.15
N THR A 119 -0.90 -20.08 -9.97
CA THR A 119 -1.24 -21.50 -9.74
C THR A 119 -2.63 -21.73 -9.21
N GLY A 120 -3.41 -20.68 -8.90
CA GLY A 120 -4.75 -20.82 -8.30
C GLY A 120 -4.74 -21.22 -6.83
N ILE A 121 -3.58 -21.44 -6.20
CA ILE A 121 -3.40 -21.69 -4.76
C ILE A 121 -4.06 -20.56 -3.94
N ARG A 122 -4.12 -19.37 -4.51
CA ARG A 122 -4.78 -18.21 -3.92
C ARG A 122 -6.23 -18.48 -3.52
N SER A 123 -7.01 -19.18 -4.34
CA SER A 123 -8.39 -19.53 -3.98
C SER A 123 -8.46 -20.39 -2.73
N TRP A 124 -7.46 -21.26 -2.55
CA TRP A 124 -7.32 -22.06 -1.34
C TRP A 124 -6.94 -21.18 -0.14
N ILE A 125 -5.97 -20.28 -0.30
CA ILE A 125 -5.55 -19.32 0.74
C ILE A 125 -6.76 -18.49 1.20
N LEU A 126 -7.50 -17.87 0.28
CA LEU A 126 -8.65 -17.03 0.62
C LEU A 126 -9.80 -17.76 1.29
N ARG A 127 -9.96 -19.07 1.04
CA ARG A 127 -10.96 -19.89 1.72
C ARG A 127 -10.52 -20.32 3.12
N ASN A 128 -9.22 -20.42 3.36
CA ASN A 128 -8.66 -20.96 4.60
C ASN A 128 -8.14 -19.90 5.55
N LEU A 129 -7.97 -18.65 5.06
CA LEU A 129 -7.54 -17.55 5.90
C LEU A 129 -8.75 -16.85 6.52
N PRO A 130 -8.73 -16.64 7.84
CA PRO A 130 -9.79 -15.93 8.53
C PRO A 130 -9.86 -14.47 8.07
N SER A 131 -11.00 -14.06 7.52
CA SER A 131 -11.24 -12.67 7.11
C SER A 131 -11.05 -11.68 8.26
N SER A 132 -11.34 -12.10 9.49
CA SER A 132 -11.14 -11.29 10.70
C SER A 132 -9.69 -10.89 10.92
N ILE A 133 -8.73 -11.80 10.68
CA ILE A 133 -7.28 -11.49 10.80
C ILE A 133 -6.86 -10.56 9.68
N ALA A 134 -7.38 -10.75 8.46
CA ALA A 134 -7.08 -9.85 7.34
C ALA A 134 -7.57 -8.41 7.60
N HIS A 135 -8.81 -8.27 8.08
CA HIS A 135 -9.35 -6.96 8.44
C HIS A 135 -8.61 -6.37 9.64
N GLY A 136 -8.25 -7.20 10.64
CA GLY A 136 -7.43 -6.81 11.77
C GLY A 136 -6.06 -6.28 11.36
N ALA A 137 -5.37 -6.95 10.43
CA ALA A 137 -4.12 -6.48 9.88
C ALA A 137 -4.29 -5.11 9.19
N GLY A 138 -5.34 -4.93 8.38
CA GLY A 138 -5.65 -3.64 7.76
C GLY A 138 -5.88 -2.52 8.78
N ILE A 139 -6.63 -2.79 9.84
CA ILE A 139 -6.85 -1.83 10.96
C ILE A 139 -5.52 -1.48 11.62
N GLY A 140 -4.71 -2.50 11.97
CA GLY A 140 -3.42 -2.32 12.65
C GLY A 140 -2.43 -1.51 11.82
N ILE A 141 -2.34 -1.79 10.51
CA ILE A 141 -1.50 -1.03 9.59
C ILE A 141 -2.00 0.42 9.49
N GLY A 142 -3.32 0.63 9.44
CA GLY A 142 -3.90 1.98 9.42
C GLY A 142 -3.54 2.80 10.66
N LEU A 143 -3.66 2.21 11.85
CA LEU A 143 -3.24 2.84 13.12
C LEU A 143 -1.72 3.10 13.14
N PHE A 144 -0.93 2.19 12.61
CA PHE A 144 0.52 2.34 12.52
C PHE A 144 0.91 3.50 11.60
N LEU A 145 0.24 3.63 10.44
CA LEU A 145 0.43 4.78 9.55
C LEU A 145 0.09 6.11 10.22
N LEU A 146 -1.01 6.16 10.98
CA LEU A 146 -1.38 7.34 11.77
C LEU A 146 -0.29 7.70 12.79
N LEU A 147 0.23 6.70 13.50
CA LEU A 147 1.30 6.91 14.48
C LEU A 147 2.58 7.44 13.82
N ILE A 148 3.00 6.84 12.70
CA ILE A 148 4.18 7.28 11.94
C ILE A 148 4.01 8.71 11.45
N ALA A 149 2.87 9.03 10.84
CA ALA A 149 2.62 10.36 10.31
C ALA A 149 2.57 11.42 11.41
N ALA A 150 1.93 11.10 12.54
CA ALA A 150 1.86 11.98 13.70
C ALA A 150 3.24 12.18 14.37
N ASN A 151 4.06 11.13 14.44
CA ASN A 151 5.42 11.21 14.96
C ASN A 151 6.34 12.01 14.01
N GLY A 152 6.24 11.77 12.70
CA GLY A 152 7.07 12.45 11.70
C GLY A 152 6.92 13.98 11.66
N VAL A 153 5.76 14.51 12.07
CA VAL A 153 5.54 15.96 12.20
C VAL A 153 5.73 16.49 13.62
N GLY A 154 5.95 15.61 14.59
CA GLY A 154 6.11 16.00 16.00
C GLY A 154 4.80 16.19 16.77
N LEU A 155 3.64 15.76 16.23
CA LEU A 155 2.36 15.76 16.95
C LEU A 155 2.38 14.75 18.10
N VAL A 156 3.00 13.61 17.88
CA VAL A 156 3.22 12.56 18.88
C VAL A 156 4.71 12.30 18.96
N VAL A 157 5.26 12.29 20.15
CA VAL A 157 6.70 12.09 20.40
C VAL A 157 6.94 10.98 21.41
N GLY A 158 8.12 10.36 21.38
CA GLY A 158 8.52 9.36 22.35
C GLY A 158 8.47 9.90 23.77
N ASN A 159 8.02 9.10 24.72
CA ASN A 159 7.95 9.44 26.12
C ASN A 159 8.94 8.61 26.95
N GLN A 160 9.95 9.26 27.51
CA GLN A 160 10.93 8.58 28.38
C GLN A 160 10.39 8.26 29.76
N ALA A 161 9.22 8.77 30.16
CA ALA A 161 8.70 8.73 31.53
C ALA A 161 7.59 7.67 31.76
N GLY A 162 7.54 6.59 30.97
CA GLY A 162 6.63 5.47 31.25
C GLY A 162 5.79 5.01 30.03
N LEU A 163 4.83 5.79 29.54
CA LEU A 163 4.09 5.42 28.33
C LEU A 163 4.94 5.67 27.07
N PRO A 164 4.81 4.82 26.04
CA PRO A 164 5.67 4.90 24.85
C PRO A 164 5.62 6.25 24.12
N VAL A 165 4.49 6.94 24.16
CA VAL A 165 4.26 8.19 23.42
C VAL A 165 3.56 9.23 24.27
N LYS A 166 3.80 10.50 23.96
CA LYS A 166 3.12 11.68 24.52
C LYS A 166 2.80 12.69 23.43
N LEU A 167 1.93 13.63 23.71
CA LEU A 167 1.66 14.77 22.85
C LEU A 167 2.92 15.64 22.73
N GLY A 168 3.28 15.98 21.50
CA GLY A 168 4.37 16.90 21.19
C GLY A 168 3.96 18.37 21.24
N ASP A 169 4.74 19.24 20.60
CA ASP A 169 4.41 20.65 20.49
C ASP A 169 3.30 20.88 19.46
N PHE A 170 2.10 21.06 19.98
CA PHE A 170 0.89 21.27 19.20
C PHE A 170 0.89 22.59 18.41
N THR A 171 1.69 23.56 18.84
CA THR A 171 1.74 24.91 18.25
C THR A 171 2.80 25.04 17.16
N SER A 172 3.59 24.02 16.94
CA SER A 172 4.62 24.04 15.91
C SER A 172 4.02 24.14 14.51
N PHE A 173 4.68 24.88 13.62
CA PHE A 173 4.22 25.09 12.24
C PHE A 173 3.95 23.76 11.48
N PRO A 174 4.84 22.74 11.54
CA PRO A 174 4.59 21.46 10.90
C PRO A 174 3.33 20.75 11.40
N VAL A 175 3.10 20.75 12.73
CA VAL A 175 1.91 20.12 13.34
C VAL A 175 0.64 20.83 12.92
N MET A 176 0.62 22.17 13.02
CA MET A 176 -0.54 22.97 12.63
C MET A 176 -0.90 22.77 11.16
N MET A 177 0.09 22.84 10.26
CA MET A 177 -0.13 22.63 8.82
C MET A 177 -0.65 21.24 8.51
N SER A 178 -0.14 20.22 9.23
CA SER A 178 -0.59 18.84 9.04
C SER A 178 -2.03 18.61 9.50
N LEU A 179 -2.44 19.18 10.62
CA LEU A 179 -3.81 19.06 11.12
C LEU A 179 -4.81 19.82 10.25
N ILE A 180 -4.46 21.04 9.83
CA ILE A 180 -5.24 21.81 8.88
C ILE A 180 -5.38 21.04 7.56
N GLY A 181 -4.27 20.51 7.04
CA GLY A 181 -4.26 19.71 5.82
C GLY A 181 -5.16 18.50 5.90
N LEU A 182 -5.12 17.76 7.02
CA LEU A 182 -6.01 16.61 7.24
C LEU A 182 -7.48 17.02 7.20
N ALA A 183 -7.83 18.11 7.86
CA ALA A 183 -9.22 18.63 7.85
C ALA A 183 -9.65 19.02 6.43
N PHE A 184 -8.78 19.66 5.65
CA PHE A 184 -9.06 20.00 4.26
C PHE A 184 -9.20 18.75 3.37
N ILE A 185 -8.33 17.74 3.52
CA ILE A 185 -8.47 16.49 2.78
C ILE A 185 -9.82 15.85 3.04
N ILE A 186 -10.23 15.71 4.31
CA ILE A 186 -11.53 15.15 4.70
C ILE A 186 -12.68 15.93 4.05
N GLY A 187 -12.60 17.26 4.07
CA GLY A 187 -13.61 18.14 3.46
C GLY A 187 -13.71 17.98 1.95
N LEU A 188 -12.57 18.01 1.24
CA LEU A 188 -12.52 17.88 -0.22
C LEU A 188 -12.96 16.48 -0.69
N GLU A 189 -12.58 15.42 0.03
CA GLU A 189 -13.04 14.06 -0.25
C GLU A 189 -14.56 13.92 -0.06
N LYS A 190 -15.12 14.51 1.00
CA LYS A 190 -16.58 14.59 1.18
C LYS A 190 -17.28 15.30 0.03
N MET A 191 -16.67 16.36 -0.50
CA MET A 191 -17.15 17.11 -1.66
C MET A 191 -16.87 16.38 -3.00
N LYS A 192 -16.18 15.24 -2.98
CA LYS A 192 -15.77 14.46 -4.17
C LYS A 192 -14.92 15.28 -5.14
N VAL A 193 -14.04 16.14 -4.62
CA VAL A 193 -13.09 16.91 -5.42
C VAL A 193 -12.01 15.98 -5.94
N LYS A 194 -11.89 15.90 -7.26
CA LYS A 194 -10.88 15.04 -7.92
C LYS A 194 -9.47 15.50 -7.54
N GLY A 195 -8.68 14.58 -7.00
CA GLY A 195 -7.30 14.87 -6.57
C GLY A 195 -7.21 15.76 -5.33
N GLY A 196 -8.23 15.74 -4.43
CA GLY A 196 -8.27 16.55 -3.21
C GLY A 196 -6.99 16.46 -2.38
N ILE A 197 -6.43 15.26 -2.22
CA ILE A 197 -5.17 15.03 -1.50
C ILE A 197 -4.01 15.83 -2.15
N LEU A 198 -3.87 15.74 -3.48
CA LEU A 198 -2.81 16.44 -4.21
C LEU A 198 -2.94 17.97 -4.07
N TRP A 199 -4.16 18.50 -4.17
CA TRP A 199 -4.39 19.95 -4.01
C TRP A 199 -4.02 20.45 -2.63
N VAL A 200 -4.28 19.67 -1.58
CA VAL A 200 -3.87 20.02 -0.21
C VAL A 200 -2.34 19.97 -0.08
N ILE A 201 -1.68 18.97 -0.62
CA ILE A 201 -0.21 18.88 -0.63
C ILE A 201 0.39 20.12 -1.31
N ILE A 202 -0.11 20.48 -2.49
CA ILE A 202 0.36 21.67 -3.23
C ILE A 202 0.12 22.94 -2.41
N ALA A 203 -1.09 23.11 -1.85
CA ALA A 203 -1.42 24.30 -1.07
C ALA A 203 -0.50 24.45 0.16
N ILE A 204 -0.29 23.38 0.92
CA ILE A 204 0.61 23.42 2.09
C ILE A 204 2.06 23.64 1.67
N THR A 205 2.50 23.08 0.53
CA THR A 205 3.84 23.32 0.01
C THR A 205 4.03 24.80 -0.36
N ILE A 206 3.03 25.44 -0.99
CA ILE A 206 3.07 26.89 -1.29
C ILE A 206 3.13 27.70 0.00
N VAL A 207 2.33 27.35 1.01
CA VAL A 207 2.39 28.01 2.33
C VAL A 207 3.79 27.80 2.96
N GLY A 208 4.36 26.59 2.85
CA GLY A 208 5.72 26.30 3.29
C GLY A 208 6.77 27.16 2.60
N LEU A 209 6.69 27.34 1.28
CA LEU A 209 7.59 28.22 0.53
C LEU A 209 7.56 29.69 1.00
N ILE A 210 6.43 30.14 1.57
CA ILE A 210 6.27 31.51 2.05
C ILE A 210 6.74 31.67 3.50
N PHE A 211 6.48 30.69 4.35
CA PHE A 211 6.63 30.81 5.81
C PHE A 211 7.73 29.93 6.41
N ASP A 212 8.21 28.90 5.69
CA ASP A 212 9.27 28.00 6.19
C ASP A 212 10.58 28.26 5.46
N PRO A 213 11.60 28.83 6.13
CA PRO A 213 12.91 29.10 5.51
C PRO A 213 13.64 27.85 4.98
N ASN A 214 13.25 26.65 5.45
CA ASN A 214 13.86 25.39 5.03
C ASN A 214 13.30 24.89 3.69
N VAL A 215 12.17 25.43 3.23
CA VAL A 215 11.55 25.07 1.96
C VAL A 215 11.95 26.10 0.91
N THR A 216 12.88 25.73 0.04
CA THR A 216 13.42 26.65 -0.98
C THR A 216 13.26 26.06 -2.37
N PHE A 217 12.79 26.88 -3.30
CA PHE A 217 12.67 26.51 -4.70
C PHE A 217 13.90 27.00 -5.48
N ASN A 218 14.65 26.07 -6.03
CA ASN A 218 15.89 26.37 -6.80
C ASN A 218 15.64 26.74 -8.28
N GLY A 219 14.39 26.93 -8.69
CA GLY A 219 14.02 27.28 -10.06
C GLY A 219 13.97 26.09 -11.04
N GLN A 220 14.35 24.88 -10.63
CA GLN A 220 14.27 23.71 -11.48
C GLN A 220 12.89 23.04 -11.38
N ILE A 221 12.19 22.96 -12.52
CA ILE A 221 10.92 22.24 -12.63
C ILE A 221 11.16 20.86 -13.26
N PHE A 222 12.16 20.74 -14.12
CA PHE A 222 12.41 19.60 -14.97
C PHE A 222 13.83 19.09 -14.81
N LYS A 223 14.01 17.79 -14.63
CA LYS A 223 15.32 17.13 -14.56
C LYS A 223 15.24 15.81 -15.33
N MET A 224 16.25 15.52 -16.15
CA MET A 224 16.34 14.20 -16.79
C MET A 224 16.57 13.13 -15.73
N PRO A 225 15.81 12.01 -15.74
CA PRO A 225 16.04 10.94 -14.79
C PRO A 225 17.42 10.31 -15.03
N THR A 226 18.23 10.24 -14.00
CA THR A 226 19.55 9.61 -14.03
C THR A 226 19.63 8.57 -12.91
N PHE A 227 20.03 7.36 -13.26
CA PHE A 227 20.41 6.37 -12.26
C PHE A 227 21.81 6.76 -11.76
N GLY A 228 21.85 7.51 -10.63
CA GLY A 228 23.10 7.91 -9.99
C GLY A 228 23.90 6.75 -9.42
N GLU A 229 25.09 7.04 -8.89
CA GLU A 229 25.99 6.03 -8.28
C GLU A 229 25.33 5.26 -7.11
N ASN A 230 24.35 5.85 -6.46
CA ASN A 230 23.57 5.24 -5.36
C ASN A 230 22.27 4.58 -5.85
N SER A 231 22.20 4.15 -7.11
CA SER A 231 21.02 3.47 -7.63
C SER A 231 20.82 2.12 -6.94
N LEU A 232 19.58 1.85 -6.51
CA LEU A 232 19.18 0.55 -5.95
C LEU A 232 18.70 -0.44 -7.02
N PHE A 233 18.79 -0.06 -8.30
CA PHE A 233 18.34 -0.92 -9.40
C PHE A 233 19.16 -2.21 -9.46
N LEU A 234 18.49 -3.35 -9.34
CA LEU A 234 19.08 -4.69 -9.25
C LEU A 234 20.03 -4.90 -8.05
N GLN A 235 20.02 -3.98 -7.07
CA GLN A 235 20.82 -4.08 -5.87
C GLN A 235 19.99 -4.72 -4.76
N LEU A 236 19.97 -6.05 -4.70
CA LEU A 236 19.23 -6.78 -3.68
C LEU A 236 20.06 -7.96 -3.16
N ASP A 237 19.94 -8.23 -1.86
CA ASP A 237 20.58 -9.37 -1.20
C ASP A 237 19.57 -10.50 -1.00
N LEU A 238 19.52 -11.42 -1.96
CA LEU A 238 18.65 -12.61 -1.87
C LEU A 238 19.16 -13.60 -0.82
N GLN A 239 20.45 -13.72 -0.62
CA GLN A 239 21.00 -14.65 0.35
C GLN A 239 20.64 -14.22 1.78
N GLY A 240 20.77 -12.92 2.06
CA GLY A 240 20.30 -12.35 3.32
C GLY A 240 18.80 -12.50 3.52
N ALA A 241 18.01 -12.30 2.46
CA ALA A 241 16.55 -12.41 2.51
C ALA A 241 16.03 -13.85 2.69
N LEU A 242 16.82 -14.86 2.34
CA LEU A 242 16.50 -16.27 2.56
C LEU A 242 16.88 -16.79 3.96
N GLN A 243 17.48 -15.96 4.80
CA GLN A 243 17.80 -16.35 6.17
C GLN A 243 16.51 -16.63 6.98
N PRO A 244 16.53 -17.61 7.90
CA PRO A 244 15.36 -17.98 8.71
C PRO A 244 14.72 -16.80 9.45
N ALA A 245 15.49 -15.82 9.88
CA ALA A 245 15.00 -14.62 10.55
C ALA A 245 14.12 -13.71 9.65
N ILE A 246 14.33 -13.72 8.33
CA ILE A 246 13.62 -12.87 7.37
C ILE A 246 12.39 -13.59 6.78
N LEU A 247 12.36 -14.91 6.75
CA LEU A 247 11.25 -15.67 6.15
C LEU A 247 9.88 -15.37 6.75
N PRO A 248 9.71 -15.19 8.08
CA PRO A 248 8.42 -14.77 8.67
C PRO A 248 7.94 -13.42 8.14
N ILE A 249 8.87 -12.51 7.86
CA ILE A 249 8.59 -11.18 7.30
C ILE A 249 8.09 -11.32 5.86
N VAL A 250 8.79 -12.11 5.03
CA VAL A 250 8.35 -12.41 3.67
C VAL A 250 6.95 -13.02 3.68
N PHE A 251 6.69 -13.97 4.59
CA PHE A 251 5.37 -14.56 4.75
C PHE A 251 4.31 -13.52 5.13
N ALA A 252 4.59 -12.65 6.11
CA ALA A 252 3.67 -11.59 6.50
C ALA A 252 3.37 -10.59 5.36
N LEU A 253 4.40 -10.23 4.59
CA LEU A 253 4.25 -9.40 3.39
C LEU A 253 3.36 -10.06 2.34
N VAL A 254 3.59 -11.36 2.04
CA VAL A 254 2.76 -12.13 1.09
C VAL A 254 1.31 -12.17 1.56
N MET A 255 1.09 -12.46 2.83
CA MET A 255 -0.25 -12.53 3.41
C MET A 255 -0.98 -11.20 3.30
N THR A 256 -0.32 -10.11 3.68
CA THR A 256 -0.87 -8.74 3.60
C THR A 256 -1.19 -8.38 2.15
N ALA A 257 -0.27 -8.65 1.22
CA ALA A 257 -0.46 -8.35 -0.20
C ALA A 257 -1.62 -9.15 -0.83
N VAL A 258 -1.74 -10.44 -0.51
CA VAL A 258 -2.84 -11.30 -1.00
C VAL A 258 -4.20 -10.77 -0.57
N PHE A 259 -4.34 -10.33 0.68
CA PHE A 259 -5.61 -9.77 1.18
C PHE A 259 -5.91 -8.41 0.60
N ASP A 260 -4.92 -7.51 0.61
CA ASP A 260 -5.06 -6.14 0.11
C ASP A 260 -5.45 -6.14 -1.37
N ALA A 261 -4.69 -6.84 -2.20
CA ALA A 261 -4.98 -6.99 -3.63
C ALA A 261 -6.37 -7.60 -3.90
N THR A 262 -6.78 -8.61 -3.11
CA THR A 262 -8.09 -9.24 -3.32
C THR A 262 -9.23 -8.28 -3.04
N GLY A 263 -9.17 -7.59 -1.92
CA GLY A 263 -10.19 -6.62 -1.51
C GLY A 263 -10.30 -5.47 -2.51
N THR A 264 -9.17 -4.89 -2.85
CA THR A 264 -9.08 -3.73 -3.74
C THR A 264 -9.51 -4.06 -5.17
N ILE A 265 -8.97 -5.13 -5.76
CA ILE A 265 -9.32 -5.54 -7.12
C ILE A 265 -10.82 -5.87 -7.21
N ARG A 266 -11.39 -6.56 -6.21
CA ARG A 266 -12.83 -6.86 -6.18
C ARG A 266 -13.68 -5.60 -6.07
N ALA A 267 -13.30 -4.66 -5.22
CA ALA A 267 -14.02 -3.41 -5.05
C ALA A 267 -14.04 -2.57 -6.33
N VAL A 268 -12.87 -2.40 -6.96
CA VAL A 268 -12.76 -1.65 -8.22
C VAL A 268 -13.46 -2.37 -9.37
N ALA A 269 -13.34 -3.70 -9.47
CA ALA A 269 -14.03 -4.51 -10.48
C ALA A 269 -15.55 -4.39 -10.37
N GLY A 270 -16.07 -4.44 -9.13
CA GLY A 270 -17.50 -4.26 -8.88
C GLY A 270 -18.03 -2.90 -9.33
N GLN A 271 -17.26 -1.84 -9.07
CA GLN A 271 -17.62 -0.49 -9.48
C GLN A 271 -17.49 -0.26 -11.00
N ALA A 272 -16.61 -0.99 -11.67
CA ALA A 272 -16.40 -0.92 -13.11
C ALA A 272 -17.34 -1.84 -13.92
N ASP A 273 -18.30 -2.53 -13.28
CA ASP A 273 -19.18 -3.54 -13.89
C ASP A 273 -18.37 -4.71 -14.50
N LEU A 274 -17.27 -5.11 -13.88
CA LEU A 274 -16.38 -6.20 -14.32
C LEU A 274 -16.60 -7.50 -13.54
N LEU A 275 -17.77 -7.69 -12.95
CA LEU A 275 -18.19 -8.95 -12.36
C LEU A 275 -19.09 -9.70 -13.34
N ASP A 276 -18.85 -11.01 -13.50
CA ASP A 276 -19.72 -11.88 -14.28
C ASP A 276 -21.00 -12.28 -13.51
N LYS A 277 -21.85 -13.11 -14.12
CA LYS A 277 -23.11 -13.56 -13.53
C LYS A 277 -22.93 -14.36 -12.23
N ASP A 278 -21.77 -14.97 -12.05
CA ASP A 278 -21.40 -15.77 -10.88
C ASP A 278 -20.64 -14.92 -9.83
N GLY A 279 -20.53 -13.59 -10.05
CA GLY A 279 -19.82 -12.67 -9.18
C GLY A 279 -18.29 -12.81 -9.24
N GLN A 280 -17.76 -13.50 -10.28
CA GLN A 280 -16.33 -13.60 -10.52
C GLN A 280 -15.81 -12.39 -11.30
N ILE A 281 -14.57 -12.00 -11.04
CA ILE A 281 -13.94 -10.85 -11.71
C ILE A 281 -13.53 -11.28 -13.13
N ILE A 282 -14.03 -10.58 -14.14
CA ILE A 282 -13.64 -10.76 -15.54
C ILE A 282 -12.13 -10.52 -15.66
N ASN A 283 -11.39 -11.51 -16.18
CA ASN A 283 -9.91 -11.50 -16.19
C ASN A 283 -9.25 -11.34 -14.81
N GLY A 284 -9.92 -11.69 -13.72
CA GLY A 284 -9.42 -11.52 -12.36
C GLY A 284 -8.06 -12.18 -12.12
N GLY A 285 -7.81 -13.38 -12.68
CA GLY A 285 -6.50 -14.02 -12.60
C GLY A 285 -5.38 -13.19 -13.25
N LYS A 286 -5.65 -12.58 -14.41
CA LYS A 286 -4.68 -11.72 -15.09
C LYS A 286 -4.42 -10.42 -14.29
N ALA A 287 -5.46 -9.82 -13.72
CA ALA A 287 -5.32 -8.63 -12.89
C ALA A 287 -4.42 -8.89 -11.68
N LEU A 288 -4.62 -10.02 -11.03
CA LEU A 288 -3.83 -10.45 -9.88
C LEU A 288 -2.39 -10.81 -10.21
N THR A 289 -2.18 -11.48 -11.34
CA THR A 289 -0.82 -11.78 -11.78
C THR A 289 -0.09 -10.50 -12.16
N SER A 290 -0.77 -9.51 -12.78
CA SER A 290 -0.18 -8.20 -13.06
C SER A 290 0.23 -7.48 -11.78
N ASP A 291 -0.59 -7.54 -10.74
CA ASP A 291 -0.33 -6.96 -9.43
C ASP A 291 0.89 -7.61 -8.77
N SER A 292 0.92 -8.93 -8.70
CA SER A 292 2.02 -9.68 -8.09
C SER A 292 3.35 -9.54 -8.84
N VAL A 293 3.32 -9.53 -10.17
CA VAL A 293 4.51 -9.27 -11.01
C VAL A 293 5.02 -7.85 -10.80
N SER A 294 4.15 -6.86 -10.60
CA SER A 294 4.56 -5.49 -10.29
C SER A 294 5.26 -5.41 -8.94
N SER A 295 4.82 -6.20 -7.94
CA SER A 295 5.51 -6.32 -6.64
C SER A 295 6.90 -6.94 -6.79
N LEU A 296 7.06 -7.93 -7.68
CA LEU A 296 8.37 -8.50 -7.98
C LEU A 296 9.31 -7.45 -8.59
N PHE A 297 8.83 -6.65 -9.55
CA PHE A 297 9.61 -5.55 -10.12
C PHE A 297 9.96 -4.48 -9.08
N SER A 298 9.13 -4.29 -8.05
CA SER A 298 9.43 -3.33 -6.98
C SER A 298 10.74 -3.64 -6.26
N GLY A 299 10.96 -4.91 -5.90
CA GLY A 299 12.22 -5.34 -5.30
C GLY A 299 13.42 -5.15 -6.23
N LEU A 300 13.25 -5.46 -7.55
CA LEU A 300 14.30 -5.29 -8.55
C LEU A 300 14.66 -3.83 -8.81
N PHE A 301 13.67 -2.94 -8.78
CA PHE A 301 13.88 -1.51 -9.05
C PHE A 301 14.30 -0.72 -7.81
N GLY A 302 14.22 -1.33 -6.62
CA GLY A 302 14.69 -0.70 -5.39
C GLY A 302 13.64 0.15 -4.68
N THR A 303 12.38 -0.32 -4.64
CA THR A 303 11.28 0.35 -3.92
C THR A 303 10.42 -0.66 -3.15
N ALA A 304 9.40 -0.16 -2.46
CA ALA A 304 8.46 -0.96 -1.69
C ALA A 304 7.49 -1.78 -2.56
N PRO A 305 6.84 -2.83 -2.01
CA PRO A 305 5.92 -3.67 -2.75
C PRO A 305 4.82 -2.88 -3.44
N ALA A 306 4.49 -3.28 -4.67
CA ALA A 306 3.39 -2.71 -5.43
C ALA A 306 2.05 -3.36 -5.08
N ALA A 307 0.96 -2.62 -5.30
CA ALA A 307 -0.41 -3.15 -5.27
C ALA A 307 -1.33 -2.31 -6.16
N VAL A 308 -2.48 -2.89 -6.52
CA VAL A 308 -3.57 -2.12 -7.12
C VAL A 308 -4.09 -1.10 -6.12
N TYR A 309 -4.14 0.16 -6.52
CA TYR A 309 -4.63 1.25 -5.69
C TYR A 309 -6.15 1.33 -5.66
N ILE A 310 -6.72 1.53 -4.45
CA ILE A 310 -8.16 1.73 -4.27
C ILE A 310 -8.64 3.03 -4.92
N GLU A 311 -7.77 4.01 -5.09
CA GLU A 311 -8.00 5.26 -5.81
C GLU A 311 -8.39 5.04 -7.28
N SER A 312 -8.16 3.86 -7.84
CA SER A 312 -8.71 3.44 -9.14
C SER A 312 -10.24 3.55 -9.18
N ALA A 313 -10.89 3.47 -8.02
CA ALA A 313 -12.31 3.71 -7.87
C ALA A 313 -12.74 5.12 -8.33
N ALA A 314 -11.88 6.12 -8.21
CA ALA A 314 -12.17 7.48 -8.70
C ALA A 314 -12.28 7.51 -10.24
N GLY A 315 -11.42 6.78 -10.94
CA GLY A 315 -11.49 6.66 -12.40
C GLY A 315 -12.69 5.84 -12.87
N THR A 316 -12.99 4.74 -12.18
CA THR A 316 -14.18 3.93 -12.52
C THR A 316 -15.48 4.74 -12.27
N ALA A 317 -15.53 5.51 -11.18
CA ALA A 317 -16.65 6.46 -10.94
C ALA A 317 -16.74 7.56 -12.02
N ALA A 318 -15.61 7.91 -12.66
CA ALA A 318 -15.59 8.83 -13.79
C ALA A 318 -15.90 8.13 -15.14
N GLY A 319 -16.26 6.84 -15.11
CA GLY A 319 -16.70 6.06 -16.26
C GLY A 319 -15.63 5.20 -16.92
N GLY A 320 -14.46 5.00 -16.30
CA GLY A 320 -13.43 4.07 -16.77
C GLY A 320 -13.88 2.63 -16.62
N LYS A 321 -13.81 1.87 -17.73
CA LYS A 321 -14.26 0.46 -17.79
C LYS A 321 -13.26 -0.47 -18.45
N THR A 322 -12.19 0.08 -19.03
CA THR A 322 -11.23 -0.69 -19.83
C THR A 322 -9.80 -0.43 -19.35
N GLY A 323 -8.88 -1.26 -19.85
CA GLY A 323 -7.46 -1.11 -19.59
C GLY A 323 -6.83 0.19 -20.10
N ILE A 324 -7.50 0.92 -20.99
CA ILE A 324 -7.01 2.23 -21.46
C ILE A 324 -6.89 3.20 -20.30
N THR A 325 -7.85 3.21 -19.36
CA THR A 325 -7.76 3.99 -18.10
C THR A 325 -6.43 3.74 -17.38
N ALA A 326 -6.08 2.48 -17.18
CA ALA A 326 -4.82 2.11 -16.49
C ALA A 326 -3.58 2.49 -17.31
N ILE A 327 -3.62 2.32 -18.64
CA ILE A 327 -2.51 2.72 -19.52
C ILE A 327 -2.27 4.23 -19.45
N VAL A 328 -3.32 5.04 -19.46
CA VAL A 328 -3.20 6.50 -19.28
C VAL A 328 -2.52 6.83 -17.97
N VAL A 329 -2.92 6.21 -16.88
CA VAL A 329 -2.27 6.38 -15.57
C VAL A 329 -0.78 6.02 -15.66
N GLY A 330 -0.48 4.86 -16.25
CA GLY A 330 0.90 4.40 -16.37
C GLY A 330 1.80 5.36 -17.17
N VAL A 331 1.30 5.86 -18.31
CA VAL A 331 2.02 6.87 -19.10
C VAL A 331 2.26 8.15 -18.30
N LEU A 332 1.27 8.61 -17.55
CA LEU A 332 1.42 9.80 -16.71
C LEU A 332 2.45 9.60 -15.58
N PHE A 333 2.50 8.41 -14.96
CA PHE A 333 3.56 8.10 -13.99
C PHE A 333 4.95 8.05 -14.61
N LEU A 334 5.10 7.54 -15.83
CA LEU A 334 6.37 7.60 -16.56
C LEU A 334 6.76 9.05 -16.90
N LEU A 335 5.81 9.92 -17.18
CA LEU A 335 6.07 11.34 -17.38
C LEU A 335 6.50 12.03 -16.06
N MET A 336 6.04 11.58 -14.90
CA MET A 336 6.46 12.12 -13.61
C MET A 336 7.96 11.95 -13.34
N LEU A 337 8.64 11.00 -13.99
CA LEU A 337 10.10 10.85 -13.92
C LEU A 337 10.86 12.16 -14.16
N PHE A 338 10.34 13.02 -15.01
CA PHE A 338 10.95 14.30 -15.37
C PHE A 338 10.68 15.42 -14.36
N PHE A 339 9.68 15.25 -13.47
CA PHE A 339 9.26 16.26 -12.51
C PHE A 339 9.80 16.01 -11.09
N GLN A 340 10.90 15.26 -10.99
CA GLN A 340 11.59 14.95 -9.73
C GLN A 340 11.84 16.19 -8.85
N PRO A 341 12.30 17.35 -9.36
CA PRO A 341 12.54 18.51 -8.50
C PRO A 341 11.29 19.02 -7.78
N LEU A 342 10.13 18.92 -8.43
CA LEU A 342 8.85 19.31 -7.80
C LEU A 342 8.44 18.34 -6.71
N ALA A 343 8.69 17.05 -6.88
CA ALA A 343 8.40 16.06 -5.85
C ALA A 343 9.22 16.28 -4.58
N PHE A 344 10.51 16.64 -4.72
CA PHE A 344 11.40 16.90 -3.59
C PHE A 344 11.23 18.29 -2.96
N LEU A 345 10.51 19.19 -3.61
CA LEU A 345 10.14 20.48 -3.03
C LEU A 345 9.11 20.32 -1.88
N VAL A 346 8.36 19.22 -1.88
CA VAL A 346 7.25 19.00 -0.95
C VAL A 346 7.79 18.67 0.45
N PRO A 347 7.51 19.50 1.48
CA PRO A 347 7.97 19.23 2.84
C PRO A 347 7.19 18.09 3.50
N GLY A 348 7.79 17.44 4.51
CA GLY A 348 7.18 16.29 5.19
C GLY A 348 5.81 16.59 5.82
N TYR A 349 5.62 17.79 6.36
CA TYR A 349 4.33 18.20 6.93
C TYR A 349 3.22 18.45 5.89
N ALA A 350 3.55 18.55 4.61
CA ALA A 350 2.57 18.59 3.54
C ALA A 350 2.10 17.20 3.10
N THR A 351 2.93 16.17 3.30
CA THR A 351 2.58 14.77 2.98
C THR A 351 1.95 14.02 4.15
N ALA A 352 2.25 14.42 5.39
CA ALA A 352 1.71 13.79 6.59
C ALA A 352 0.18 13.74 6.63
N PRO A 353 -0.58 14.78 6.23
CA PRO A 353 -2.05 14.71 6.16
C PRO A 353 -2.56 13.60 5.25
N ALA A 354 -1.89 13.36 4.12
CA ALA A 354 -2.25 12.27 3.21
C ALA A 354 -2.06 10.90 3.87
N LEU A 355 -0.92 10.69 4.55
CA LEU A 355 -0.66 9.46 5.30
C LEU A 355 -1.67 9.25 6.44
N MET A 356 -1.98 10.31 7.19
CA MET A 356 -3.01 10.25 8.24
C MET A 356 -4.37 9.87 7.65
N TYR A 357 -4.74 10.47 6.52
CA TYR A 357 -6.00 10.18 5.86
C TYR A 357 -6.08 8.74 5.36
N VAL A 358 -5.02 8.22 4.72
CA VAL A 358 -4.94 6.80 4.31
C VAL A 358 -5.04 5.88 5.53
N GLY A 359 -4.35 6.21 6.62
CA GLY A 359 -4.49 5.48 7.90
C GLY A 359 -5.93 5.43 8.39
N LEU A 360 -6.64 6.58 8.37
CA LEU A 360 -8.08 6.65 8.74
C LEU A 360 -8.96 5.82 7.81
N LEU A 361 -8.70 5.83 6.49
CA LEU A 361 -9.43 4.98 5.54
C LEU A 361 -9.25 3.49 5.85
N MET A 362 -8.03 3.07 6.23
CA MET A 362 -7.77 1.67 6.60
C MET A 362 -8.51 1.25 7.88
N LEU A 363 -8.78 2.17 8.81
CA LEU A 363 -9.62 1.92 9.99
C LEU A 363 -11.07 1.56 9.64
N SER A 364 -11.56 1.92 8.45
CA SER A 364 -12.89 1.50 7.98
C SER A 364 -13.06 -0.03 7.93
N ASN A 365 -11.98 -0.79 7.90
CA ASN A 365 -12.02 -2.26 8.01
C ASN A 365 -12.66 -2.76 9.31
N VAL A 366 -12.77 -1.93 10.36
CA VAL A 366 -13.52 -2.25 11.59
C VAL A 366 -14.97 -2.62 11.25
N SER A 367 -15.61 -1.91 10.32
CA SER A 367 -16.99 -2.17 9.90
C SER A 367 -17.16 -3.52 9.16
N LYS A 368 -16.06 -4.13 8.73
CA LYS A 368 -16.06 -5.43 8.05
C LYS A 368 -15.81 -6.60 9.01
N LEU A 369 -15.51 -6.32 10.29
CA LEU A 369 -15.43 -7.33 11.32
C LEU A 369 -16.84 -7.81 11.66
N ASP A 370 -17.03 -9.11 11.64
CA ASP A 370 -18.29 -9.75 12.07
C ASP A 370 -18.30 -9.88 13.59
N PHE A 371 -18.96 -8.97 14.29
CA PHE A 371 -19.07 -8.98 15.75
C PHE A 371 -20.05 -10.03 16.27
N ASP A 372 -20.88 -10.63 15.42
CA ASP A 372 -21.69 -11.80 15.79
C ASP A 372 -20.80 -13.04 15.94
N ASP A 373 -19.67 -13.07 15.21
CA ASP A 373 -18.58 -13.98 15.46
C ASP A 373 -17.56 -13.39 16.43
N PHE A 374 -17.91 -13.35 17.70
CA PHE A 374 -17.12 -12.67 18.75
C PHE A 374 -15.64 -13.09 18.79
N VAL A 375 -15.36 -14.40 18.71
CA VAL A 375 -13.97 -14.91 18.74
C VAL A 375 -13.19 -14.42 17.51
N GLY A 376 -13.82 -14.46 16.33
CA GLY A 376 -13.22 -13.94 15.10
C GLY A 376 -12.91 -12.45 15.21
N ALA A 377 -13.91 -11.63 15.59
CA ALA A 377 -13.75 -10.18 15.71
C ALA A 377 -12.67 -9.80 16.72
N MET A 378 -12.69 -10.40 17.92
CA MET A 378 -11.68 -10.12 18.96
C MET A 378 -10.29 -10.53 18.53
N SER A 379 -10.12 -11.64 17.84
CA SER A 379 -8.84 -12.07 17.28
C SER A 379 -8.30 -11.09 16.22
N GLY A 380 -9.18 -10.53 15.38
CA GLY A 380 -8.84 -9.46 14.47
C GLY A 380 -8.39 -8.18 15.19
N LEU A 381 -9.08 -7.81 16.27
CA LEU A 381 -8.67 -6.65 17.08
C LEU A 381 -7.36 -6.89 17.84
N VAL A 382 -7.10 -8.11 18.33
CA VAL A 382 -5.79 -8.50 18.89
C VAL A 382 -4.70 -8.30 17.84
N CYS A 383 -4.91 -8.79 16.61
CA CYS A 383 -3.98 -8.56 15.50
C CYS A 383 -3.71 -7.05 15.32
N ALA A 384 -4.75 -6.24 15.22
CA ALA A 384 -4.65 -4.79 15.01
C ALA A 384 -3.86 -4.08 16.12
N VAL A 385 -4.20 -4.33 17.36
CA VAL A 385 -3.59 -3.69 18.54
C VAL A 385 -2.10 -4.04 18.64
N PHE A 386 -1.75 -5.32 18.45
CA PHE A 386 -0.36 -5.75 18.57
C PHE A 386 0.52 -5.28 17.40
N ILE A 387 -0.02 -5.06 16.20
CA ILE A 387 0.72 -4.39 15.12
C ILE A 387 1.19 -3.01 15.57
N VAL A 388 0.33 -2.24 16.21
CA VAL A 388 0.66 -0.87 16.67
C VAL A 388 1.61 -0.89 17.86
N LEU A 389 1.33 -1.72 18.86
CA LEU A 389 2.12 -1.78 20.10
C LEU A 389 3.55 -2.27 19.84
N THR A 390 3.74 -3.14 18.86
CA THR A 390 5.07 -3.68 18.52
C THR A 390 5.72 -2.97 17.34
N ALA A 391 5.00 -2.05 16.68
CA ALA A 391 5.38 -1.45 15.40
C ALA A 391 5.78 -2.51 14.35
N ASN A 392 5.21 -3.70 14.44
CA ASN A 392 5.57 -4.85 13.61
C ASN A 392 4.32 -5.66 13.24
N ILE A 393 4.13 -5.92 11.94
CA ILE A 393 2.96 -6.66 11.42
C ILE A 393 3.03 -8.14 11.82
N VAL A 394 4.24 -8.72 11.87
CA VAL A 394 4.42 -10.17 12.11
C VAL A 394 3.87 -10.61 13.47
N PRO A 395 4.28 -10.02 14.62
CA PRO A 395 3.72 -10.35 15.92
C PRO A 395 2.21 -10.13 15.99
N GLY A 396 1.70 -9.07 15.35
CA GLY A 396 0.27 -8.80 15.33
C GLY A 396 -0.52 -9.93 14.65
N ILE A 397 -0.10 -10.33 13.45
CA ILE A 397 -0.74 -11.44 12.72
C ILE A 397 -0.62 -12.73 13.53
N MET A 398 0.55 -13.04 14.07
CA MET A 398 0.78 -14.24 14.86
C MET A 398 -0.14 -14.31 16.09
N LEU A 399 -0.20 -13.24 16.87
CA LEU A 399 -1.04 -13.18 18.07
C LEU A 399 -2.54 -13.22 17.71
N GLY A 400 -2.92 -12.61 16.59
CA GLY A 400 -4.27 -12.71 16.05
C GLY A 400 -4.65 -14.16 15.72
N PHE A 401 -3.78 -14.91 15.01
CA PHE A 401 -4.00 -16.34 14.73
C PHE A 401 -4.02 -17.19 16.01
N ALA A 402 -3.10 -16.94 16.93
CA ALA A 402 -3.07 -17.64 18.20
C ALA A 402 -4.37 -17.43 19.01
N ALA A 403 -4.80 -16.16 19.13
CA ALA A 403 -6.04 -15.82 19.79
C ALA A 403 -7.28 -16.49 19.14
N LEU A 404 -7.30 -16.55 17.80
CA LEU A 404 -8.37 -17.19 17.05
C LEU A 404 -8.42 -18.70 17.35
N VAL A 405 -7.29 -19.40 17.21
CA VAL A 405 -7.25 -20.85 17.41
C VAL A 405 -7.57 -21.22 18.85
N ILE A 406 -6.91 -20.57 19.81
CA ILE A 406 -7.14 -20.82 21.25
C ILE A 406 -8.58 -20.45 21.62
N GLY A 407 -9.06 -19.28 21.18
CA GLY A 407 -10.42 -18.83 21.45
C GLY A 407 -11.49 -19.81 20.95
N ARG A 408 -11.33 -20.35 19.73
CA ARG A 408 -12.24 -21.36 19.17
C ARG A 408 -12.21 -22.68 19.92
N ILE A 409 -11.04 -23.11 20.40
CA ILE A 409 -10.93 -24.35 21.20
C ILE A 409 -11.64 -24.14 22.54
N VAL A 410 -11.38 -23.02 23.23
CA VAL A 410 -11.96 -22.72 24.55
C VAL A 410 -13.47 -22.50 24.47
N SER A 411 -13.99 -21.87 23.40
CA SER A 411 -15.43 -21.67 23.21
C SER A 411 -16.19 -22.92 22.71
N GLY A 412 -15.47 -23.99 22.35
CA GLY A 412 -16.09 -25.19 21.77
C GLY A 412 -16.42 -25.07 20.28
N ASP A 413 -16.08 -23.94 19.64
CA ASP A 413 -16.37 -23.66 18.22
C ASP A 413 -15.32 -24.23 17.26
N VAL A 414 -14.76 -25.40 17.59
CA VAL A 414 -13.69 -26.07 16.82
C VAL A 414 -14.12 -26.34 15.37
N LYS A 415 -15.40 -26.52 15.11
CA LYS A 415 -15.96 -26.75 13.76
C LYS A 415 -15.76 -25.58 12.82
N LYS A 416 -15.51 -24.35 13.34
CA LYS A 416 -15.20 -23.14 12.55
C LYS A 416 -13.72 -23.02 12.24
N LEU A 417 -12.85 -23.90 12.77
CA LEU A 417 -11.43 -23.93 12.44
C LEU A 417 -11.16 -24.76 11.19
N ASN A 418 -10.54 -24.12 10.20
CA ASN A 418 -10.01 -24.84 9.04
C ASN A 418 -8.61 -25.38 9.36
N ILE A 419 -8.27 -26.54 8.81
CA ILE A 419 -6.93 -27.13 8.95
C ILE A 419 -5.84 -26.15 8.52
N GLY A 420 -6.07 -25.38 7.44
CA GLY A 420 -5.14 -24.34 6.98
C GLY A 420 -4.88 -23.26 8.03
N THR A 421 -5.91 -22.80 8.73
CA THR A 421 -5.77 -21.80 9.82
C THR A 421 -4.91 -22.36 10.96
N ILE A 422 -5.09 -23.63 11.33
CA ILE A 422 -4.31 -24.28 12.39
C ILE A 422 -2.86 -24.43 11.97
N ILE A 423 -2.59 -24.89 10.75
CA ILE A 423 -1.23 -25.04 10.22
C ILE A 423 -0.50 -23.69 10.23
N ILE A 424 -1.15 -22.63 9.74
CA ILE A 424 -0.57 -21.27 9.72
C ILE A 424 -0.28 -20.79 11.15
N ALA A 425 -1.21 -20.97 12.08
CA ALA A 425 -0.99 -20.58 13.47
C ALA A 425 0.20 -21.32 14.08
N ILE A 426 0.33 -22.63 13.86
CA ILE A 426 1.45 -23.45 14.36
C ILE A 426 2.77 -22.97 13.73
N VAL A 427 2.80 -22.74 12.42
CA VAL A 427 4.00 -22.27 11.71
C VAL A 427 4.44 -20.92 12.27
N LEU A 428 3.53 -19.96 12.42
CA LEU A 428 3.85 -18.62 12.96
C LEU A 428 4.34 -18.68 14.41
N VAL A 429 3.70 -19.50 15.25
CA VAL A 429 4.14 -19.69 16.66
C VAL A 429 5.50 -20.40 16.70
N ALA A 430 5.75 -21.38 15.83
CA ALA A 430 7.04 -22.04 15.74
C ALA A 430 8.17 -21.10 15.30
N PHE A 431 7.91 -20.22 14.35
CA PHE A 431 8.85 -19.16 13.96
C PHE A 431 9.19 -18.23 15.13
N TYR A 432 8.19 -17.83 15.91
CA TYR A 432 8.42 -16.98 17.08
C TYR A 432 9.18 -17.72 18.19
N ALA A 433 8.77 -18.95 18.51
CA ALA A 433 9.42 -19.77 19.52
C ALA A 433 10.87 -20.14 19.14
N GLY A 434 11.16 -20.23 17.84
CA GLY A 434 12.50 -20.42 17.30
C GLY A 434 13.39 -19.17 17.36
N GLY A 435 12.88 -18.04 17.86
CA GLY A 435 13.62 -16.78 17.90
C GLY A 435 13.85 -16.15 16.52
N TRP A 436 13.06 -16.55 15.53
CA TRP A 436 13.20 -16.07 14.14
C TRP A 436 12.28 -14.90 13.81
N ALA A 437 11.44 -14.45 14.73
CA ALA A 437 10.50 -13.34 14.55
C ALA A 437 10.77 -12.22 15.57
N ILE A 438 12.01 -11.80 15.66
CA ILE A 438 12.43 -10.69 16.53
C ILE A 438 12.40 -9.39 15.73
#